data_4583a551e2cfa85b63f137e45287a333
#
_entry.id   4583a551e2cfa85b63f137e45287a333
#
_cell.length_a   1.000
_cell.length_b   1.000
_cell.length_c   1.000
_cell.angle_alpha   90.00
_cell.angle_beta   90.00
_cell.angle_gamma   90.00
#
_symmetry.space_group_name_H-M   'P 1'
#
loop_
_entity.id
_entity.type
_entity.pdbx_description
1 polymer ?
#
loop_
_entity_poly.entity_id
_entity_poly.type
_entity_poly.pdbx_seq_one_letter_code
_entity_poly.pdbx_strand_id
1 'polypeptide(L)'
;MPVIFDNGTMKSRHTFVRSLDLWAQYGIDAVLVDSPYDLGDLRRGNLRGRKAHLSRVNEVVNFYKTKLNLPIWIFGHSMGSSTATYYANEFDPTGKQIAGIIIAGTINSASLDDDVTIPVLGIHHQYDACAGTPVIASSRIIEGRPKKYISKLEIIDGGISEGGVCESFAYHGFNQTEPEFIKGAAQFILNQK
;
A
#
# COMPACT_ATOMS: atom_id res chain seq x y z
N MET A 1 -12.36 -8.65 3.34
CA MET A 1 -12.48 -9.58 2.20
C MET A 1 -13.35 -8.95 1.14
N PRO A 2 -12.91 -8.80 -0.11
CA PRO A 2 -13.79 -8.37 -1.17
C PRO A 2 -14.90 -9.41 -1.40
N VAL A 3 -16.13 -8.95 -1.57
CA VAL A 3 -17.28 -9.82 -1.85
C VAL A 3 -17.65 -9.65 -3.32
N ILE A 4 -17.64 -10.73 -4.07
CA ILE A 4 -18.07 -10.77 -5.47
C ILE A 4 -19.56 -11.14 -5.46
N PHE A 5 -20.37 -10.32 -6.13
CA PHE A 5 -21.79 -10.59 -6.33
C PHE A 5 -22.00 -11.35 -7.66
N ASP A 6 -23.16 -11.98 -7.82
CA ASP A 6 -23.51 -12.81 -8.99
C ASP A 6 -23.37 -12.08 -10.34
N ASN A 7 -23.41 -10.75 -10.34
CA ASN A 7 -23.18 -9.91 -11.52
C ASN A 7 -21.69 -9.58 -11.77
N GLY A 8 -20.77 -10.19 -11.01
CA GLY A 8 -19.33 -9.92 -11.09
C GLY A 8 -18.87 -8.63 -10.42
N THR A 9 -19.78 -7.90 -9.77
CA THR A 9 -19.42 -6.65 -9.09
C THR A 9 -18.76 -6.94 -7.75
N MET A 10 -17.54 -6.43 -7.55
CA MET A 10 -16.88 -6.47 -6.26
C MET A 10 -17.44 -5.37 -5.36
N LYS A 11 -17.93 -5.75 -4.18
CA LYS A 11 -18.33 -4.80 -3.14
C LYS A 11 -17.55 -5.07 -1.86
N SER A 12 -16.83 -4.08 -1.40
CA SER A 12 -16.15 -4.07 -0.11
C SER A 12 -16.09 -2.63 0.40
N ARG A 13 -16.11 -2.49 1.72
CA ARG A 13 -15.90 -1.18 2.35
C ARG A 13 -14.44 -0.74 2.27
N HIS A 14 -13.52 -1.66 1.98
CA HIS A 14 -12.09 -1.37 1.95
C HIS A 14 -11.74 -0.33 0.88
N THR A 15 -10.90 0.63 1.24
CA THR A 15 -10.48 1.77 0.41
C THR A 15 -10.03 1.33 -0.99
N PHE A 16 -9.19 0.32 -1.10
CA PHE A 16 -8.70 -0.16 -2.39
C PHE A 16 -9.80 -0.69 -3.31
N VAL A 17 -10.83 -1.35 -2.74
CA VAL A 17 -11.92 -1.90 -3.54
C VAL A 17 -12.83 -0.79 -4.06
N ARG A 18 -13.19 0.18 -3.21
CA ARG A 18 -14.09 1.27 -3.62
C ARG A 18 -13.41 2.32 -4.51
N SER A 19 -12.08 2.36 -4.53
CA SER A 19 -11.28 3.26 -5.38
C SER A 19 -10.69 2.58 -6.62
N LEU A 20 -11.04 1.32 -6.89
CA LEU A 20 -10.41 0.52 -7.95
C LEU A 20 -10.53 1.20 -9.33
N ASP A 21 -11.70 1.73 -9.65
CA ASP A 21 -11.97 2.38 -10.95
C ASP A 21 -11.20 3.69 -11.16
N LEU A 22 -10.72 4.31 -10.08
CA LEU A 22 -9.95 5.56 -10.17
C LEU A 22 -8.57 5.34 -10.79
N TRP A 23 -7.96 4.17 -10.61
CA TRP A 23 -6.65 3.87 -11.18
C TRP A 23 -6.65 3.87 -12.71
N ALA A 24 -7.72 3.35 -13.31
CA ALA A 24 -7.86 3.30 -14.76
C ALA A 24 -7.83 4.70 -15.42
N GLN A 25 -8.26 5.74 -14.70
CA GLN A 25 -8.21 7.13 -15.18
C GLN A 25 -6.77 7.62 -15.39
N TYR A 26 -5.79 6.98 -14.76
CA TYR A 26 -4.36 7.26 -14.90
C TYR A 26 -3.61 6.26 -15.78
N GLY A 27 -4.33 5.33 -16.43
CA GLY A 27 -3.71 4.26 -17.23
C GLY A 27 -2.90 3.28 -16.39
N ILE A 28 -3.32 3.04 -15.13
CA ILE A 28 -2.70 2.10 -14.21
C ILE A 28 -3.63 0.92 -13.98
N ASP A 29 -3.13 -0.28 -14.26
CA ASP A 29 -3.82 -1.52 -13.94
C ASP A 29 -3.66 -1.82 -12.44
N ALA A 30 -4.78 -2.04 -11.74
CA ALA A 30 -4.78 -2.36 -10.32
C ALA A 30 -5.14 -3.82 -10.07
N VAL A 31 -4.32 -4.51 -9.30
CA VAL A 31 -4.52 -5.90 -8.90
C VAL A 31 -4.73 -5.96 -7.39
N LEU A 32 -5.88 -6.46 -6.96
CA LEU A 32 -6.16 -6.68 -5.55
C LEU A 32 -5.62 -8.06 -5.13
N VAL A 33 -4.73 -8.08 -4.15
CA VAL A 33 -4.18 -9.30 -3.59
C VAL A 33 -4.83 -9.57 -2.24
N ASP A 34 -5.59 -10.65 -2.15
CA ASP A 34 -6.20 -11.08 -0.89
C ASP A 34 -5.21 -11.87 -0.03
N SER A 35 -5.47 -11.89 1.27
CA SER A 35 -4.66 -12.63 2.23
C SER A 35 -4.90 -14.13 2.09
N PRO A 36 -3.86 -14.96 1.98
CA PRO A 36 -4.01 -16.41 1.93
C PRO A 36 -4.64 -16.93 3.23
N TYR A 37 -5.68 -17.75 3.10
CA TYR A 37 -6.43 -18.28 4.25
C TYR A 37 -5.62 -19.27 5.09
N ASP A 38 -4.65 -19.93 4.49
CA ASP A 38 -3.83 -21.00 5.10
C ASP A 38 -2.60 -20.47 5.86
N LEU A 39 -2.34 -19.17 5.82
CA LEU A 39 -1.21 -18.55 6.53
C LEU A 39 -1.58 -17.96 7.90
N GLY A 40 -2.81 -18.17 8.33
CA GLY A 40 -3.32 -17.68 9.60
C GLY A 40 -3.77 -16.19 9.54
N ASP A 41 -3.95 -15.58 10.70
CA ASP A 41 -4.47 -14.22 10.83
C ASP A 41 -3.40 -13.17 10.52
N LEU A 42 -3.34 -12.73 9.26
CA LEU A 42 -2.42 -11.68 8.80
C LEU A 42 -2.73 -10.27 9.35
N ARG A 43 -3.74 -10.12 10.20
CA ARG A 43 -3.91 -8.90 11.02
C ARG A 43 -2.82 -8.77 12.08
N ARG A 44 -2.14 -9.84 12.40
CA ARG A 44 -0.94 -9.80 13.26
C ARG A 44 0.26 -9.41 12.40
N GLY A 45 0.88 -8.24 12.69
CA GLY A 45 1.94 -7.65 11.88
C GLY A 45 3.15 -8.58 11.64
N ASN A 46 3.53 -9.37 12.66
CA ASN A 46 4.66 -10.29 12.56
C ASN A 46 4.45 -11.45 11.54
N LEU A 47 3.21 -11.77 11.17
CA LEU A 47 2.95 -12.80 10.17
C LEU A 47 3.18 -12.31 8.74
N ARG A 48 3.10 -11.00 8.51
CA ARG A 48 3.30 -10.40 7.19
C ARG A 48 4.74 -10.43 6.71
N GLY A 49 5.72 -10.48 7.61
CA GLY A 49 7.14 -10.66 7.30
C GLY A 49 7.57 -12.12 7.14
N ARG A 50 6.69 -13.09 7.33
CA ARG A 50 7.06 -14.50 7.15
C ARG A 50 7.36 -14.81 5.69
N LYS A 51 8.44 -15.57 5.46
CA LYS A 51 8.87 -16.01 4.14
C LYS A 51 7.73 -16.64 3.31
N ALA A 52 6.88 -17.44 3.94
CA ALA A 52 5.74 -18.08 3.28
C ALA A 52 4.74 -17.05 2.72
N HIS A 53 4.46 -15.94 3.44
CA HIS A 53 3.62 -14.87 2.95
C HIS A 53 4.30 -14.07 1.83
N LEU A 54 5.54 -13.65 2.06
CA LEU A 54 6.30 -12.86 1.09
C LEU A 54 6.58 -13.63 -0.21
N SER A 55 6.81 -14.94 -0.14
CA SER A 55 6.94 -15.78 -1.33
C SER A 55 5.68 -15.78 -2.19
N ARG A 56 4.50 -15.82 -1.58
CA ARG A 56 3.22 -15.72 -2.34
C ARG A 56 3.02 -14.35 -2.96
N VAL A 57 3.39 -13.28 -2.25
CA VAL A 57 3.41 -11.94 -2.85
C VAL A 57 4.35 -11.91 -4.05
N ASN A 58 5.53 -12.51 -3.92
CA ASN A 58 6.51 -12.58 -5.00
C ASN A 58 6.01 -13.40 -6.21
N GLU A 59 5.25 -14.49 -5.98
CA GLU A 59 4.61 -15.24 -7.06
C GLU A 59 3.63 -14.37 -7.85
N VAL A 60 2.81 -13.56 -7.16
CA VAL A 60 1.89 -12.62 -7.81
C VAL A 60 2.66 -11.55 -8.60
N VAL A 61 3.71 -10.96 -8.01
CA VAL A 61 4.59 -9.99 -8.68
C VAL A 61 5.17 -10.58 -9.96
N ASN A 62 5.77 -11.77 -9.87
CA ASN A 62 6.40 -12.44 -11.02
C ASN A 62 5.38 -12.78 -12.12
N PHE A 63 4.20 -13.25 -11.74
CA PHE A 63 3.14 -13.56 -12.69
C PHE A 63 2.74 -12.33 -13.51
N TYR A 64 2.43 -11.21 -12.84
CA TYR A 64 2.01 -10.01 -13.55
C TYR A 64 3.16 -9.32 -14.28
N LYS A 65 4.37 -9.33 -13.74
CA LYS A 65 5.56 -8.82 -14.43
C LYS A 65 5.78 -9.53 -15.75
N THR A 66 5.70 -10.86 -15.74
CA THR A 66 5.85 -11.68 -16.96
C THR A 66 4.69 -11.48 -17.94
N LYS A 67 3.46 -11.42 -17.41
CA LYS A 67 2.25 -11.32 -18.24
C LYS A 67 2.10 -9.96 -18.91
N LEU A 68 2.40 -8.88 -18.20
CA LEU A 68 2.15 -7.51 -18.68
C LEU A 68 3.39 -6.83 -19.23
N ASN A 69 4.58 -7.25 -18.81
CA ASN A 69 5.85 -6.60 -19.11
C ASN A 69 5.84 -5.10 -18.76
N LEU A 70 5.21 -4.76 -17.64
CA LEU A 70 5.08 -3.40 -17.11
C LEU A 70 5.79 -3.26 -15.76
N PRO A 71 6.18 -2.04 -15.35
CA PRO A 71 6.67 -1.78 -14.00
C PRO A 71 5.60 -2.18 -12.96
N ILE A 72 6.00 -2.96 -11.95
CA ILE A 72 5.12 -3.40 -10.87
C ILE A 72 5.39 -2.56 -9.64
N TRP A 73 4.34 -2.10 -8.99
CA TRP A 73 4.38 -1.40 -7.71
C TRP A 73 3.62 -2.18 -6.66
N ILE A 74 4.14 -2.22 -5.44
CA ILE A 74 3.39 -2.78 -4.31
C ILE A 74 2.79 -1.63 -3.51
N PHE A 75 1.47 -1.66 -3.34
CA PHE A 75 0.75 -0.70 -2.54
C PHE A 75 0.16 -1.36 -1.30
N GLY A 76 0.64 -0.96 -0.13
CA GLY A 76 0.18 -1.46 1.17
C GLY A 76 -0.50 -0.39 2.01
N HIS A 77 -1.75 -0.61 2.42
CA HIS A 77 -2.47 0.24 3.34
C HIS A 77 -2.58 -0.42 4.72
N SER A 78 -2.43 0.36 5.80
CA SER A 78 -2.52 -0.12 7.17
C SER A 78 -1.58 -1.31 7.41
N MET A 79 -2.09 -2.47 7.83
CA MET A 79 -1.31 -3.71 7.96
C MET A 79 -0.63 -4.12 6.64
N GLY A 80 -1.16 -3.73 5.48
CA GLY A 80 -0.52 -3.96 4.19
C GLY A 80 0.79 -3.20 4.01
N SER A 81 1.00 -2.09 4.70
CA SER A 81 2.27 -1.36 4.71
C SER A 81 3.42 -2.23 5.23
N SER A 82 3.16 -3.10 6.22
CA SER A 82 4.16 -4.10 6.65
C SER A 82 4.52 -5.09 5.54
N THR A 83 3.54 -5.55 4.76
CA THR A 83 3.83 -6.44 3.62
C THR A 83 4.72 -5.74 2.60
N ALA A 84 4.40 -4.49 2.25
CA ALA A 84 5.17 -3.71 1.28
C ALA A 84 6.62 -3.47 1.75
N THR A 85 6.79 -3.06 3.02
CA THR A 85 8.14 -2.83 3.57
C THR A 85 8.94 -4.12 3.75
N TYR A 86 8.35 -5.19 4.27
CA TYR A 86 9.04 -6.48 4.37
C TYR A 86 9.40 -7.04 2.99
N TYR A 87 8.54 -6.89 1.99
CA TYR A 87 8.89 -7.32 0.64
C TYR A 87 10.08 -6.53 0.09
N ALA A 88 10.09 -5.22 0.27
CA ALA A 88 11.23 -4.39 -0.15
C ALA A 88 12.52 -4.78 0.56
N ASN A 89 12.49 -4.97 1.89
CA ASN A 89 13.67 -5.34 2.67
C ASN A 89 14.22 -6.73 2.27
N GLU A 90 13.34 -7.74 2.18
CA GLU A 90 13.75 -9.15 2.12
C GLU A 90 13.86 -9.71 0.70
N PHE A 91 13.08 -9.21 -0.24
CA PHE A 91 12.99 -9.78 -1.59
C PHE A 91 13.56 -8.89 -2.68
N ASP A 92 13.37 -7.58 -2.58
CA ASP A 92 13.80 -6.70 -3.67
C ASP A 92 14.22 -5.30 -3.23
N PRO A 93 15.28 -5.17 -2.44
CA PRO A 93 15.73 -3.85 -1.98
C PRO A 93 16.23 -2.95 -3.12
N THR A 94 16.61 -3.51 -4.25
CA THR A 94 17.26 -2.79 -5.36
C THR A 94 16.41 -2.64 -6.62
N GLY A 95 15.16 -3.11 -6.60
CA GLY A 95 14.23 -2.88 -7.73
C GLY A 95 14.41 -3.80 -8.93
N LYS A 96 14.82 -5.05 -8.71
CA LYS A 96 14.90 -6.04 -9.80
C LYS A 96 13.54 -6.58 -10.21
N GLN A 97 12.61 -6.66 -9.26
CA GLN A 97 11.26 -7.19 -9.45
C GLN A 97 10.20 -6.11 -9.46
N ILE A 98 10.29 -5.15 -8.53
CA ILE A 98 9.32 -4.06 -8.41
C ILE A 98 9.98 -2.70 -8.68
N ALA A 99 9.22 -1.78 -9.23
CA ALA A 99 9.66 -0.41 -9.52
C ALA A 99 9.62 0.51 -8.29
N GLY A 100 8.89 0.13 -7.25
CA GLY A 100 8.78 0.88 -6.01
C GLY A 100 7.63 0.40 -5.13
N ILE A 101 7.48 1.06 -3.99
CA ILE A 101 6.39 0.78 -3.05
C ILE A 101 5.64 2.05 -2.66
N ILE A 102 4.37 1.87 -2.32
CA ILE A 102 3.53 2.90 -1.70
C ILE A 102 3.03 2.36 -0.36
N ILE A 103 3.23 3.11 0.69
CA ILE A 103 2.77 2.79 2.04
C ILE A 103 1.77 3.85 2.49
N ALA A 104 0.55 3.45 2.81
CA ALA A 104 -0.52 4.35 3.20
C ALA A 104 -1.07 3.99 4.58
N GLY A 105 -1.41 5.00 5.41
CA GLY A 105 -1.84 4.76 6.78
C GLY A 105 -0.89 3.78 7.47
N THR A 106 0.41 4.11 7.46
CA THR A 106 1.50 3.18 7.77
C THR A 106 1.45 2.69 9.20
N ILE A 107 1.55 1.37 9.39
CA ILE A 107 1.59 0.79 10.72
C ILE A 107 2.89 1.17 11.45
N ASN A 108 2.77 1.44 12.76
CA ASN A 108 3.89 1.96 13.56
C ASN A 108 5.12 1.05 13.60
N SER A 109 4.96 -0.26 13.43
CA SER A 109 6.07 -1.24 13.39
C SER A 109 6.73 -1.40 12.03
N ALA A 110 6.22 -0.75 10.97
CA ALA A 110 6.85 -0.81 9.66
C ALA A 110 8.17 -0.06 9.62
N SER A 111 9.15 -0.60 8.91
CA SER A 111 10.48 -0.01 8.72
C SER A 111 11.03 -0.36 7.34
N LEU A 112 11.96 0.45 6.85
CA LEU A 112 12.76 0.14 5.68
C LEU A 112 14.23 0.15 6.06
N ASP A 113 14.98 -0.82 5.54
CA ASP A 113 16.42 -0.94 5.72
C ASP A 113 17.16 0.07 4.82
N ASP A 114 18.36 0.46 5.22
CA ASP A 114 19.14 1.50 4.54
C ASP A 114 19.60 1.11 3.12
N ASP A 115 19.61 -0.17 2.80
CA ASP A 115 19.95 -0.71 1.49
C ASP A 115 18.77 -0.77 0.51
N VAL A 116 17.55 -0.45 0.96
CA VAL A 116 16.37 -0.32 0.08
C VAL A 116 16.50 0.95 -0.75
N THR A 117 16.77 0.80 -2.03
CA THR A 117 17.07 1.90 -2.96
C THR A 117 15.90 2.30 -3.85
N ILE A 118 14.85 1.47 -3.92
CA ILE A 118 13.67 1.71 -4.77
C ILE A 118 12.90 2.98 -4.35
N PRO A 119 12.17 3.62 -5.25
CA PRO A 119 11.27 4.72 -4.93
C PRO A 119 10.21 4.35 -3.88
N VAL A 120 9.96 5.25 -2.93
CA VAL A 120 8.98 5.05 -1.85
C VAL A 120 8.09 6.26 -1.69
N LEU A 121 6.78 6.06 -1.75
CA LEU A 121 5.79 7.06 -1.39
C LEU A 121 5.10 6.67 -0.08
N GLY A 122 5.14 7.56 0.90
CA GLY A 122 4.27 7.52 2.07
C GLY A 122 3.04 8.38 1.83
N ILE A 123 1.84 7.85 2.07
CA ILE A 123 0.59 8.63 2.06
C ILE A 123 -0.09 8.47 3.41
N HIS A 124 -0.47 9.57 4.02
CA HIS A 124 -1.15 9.54 5.31
C HIS A 124 -2.25 10.58 5.38
N HIS A 125 -3.36 10.26 6.03
CA HIS A 125 -4.39 11.26 6.31
C HIS A 125 -4.00 12.05 7.55
N GLN A 126 -4.06 13.39 7.52
CA GLN A 126 -3.59 14.22 8.65
C GLN A 126 -4.35 13.98 9.96
N TYR A 127 -5.61 13.55 9.87
CA TYR A 127 -6.47 13.26 11.01
C TYR A 127 -6.63 11.76 11.30
N ASP A 128 -5.73 10.90 10.80
CA ASP A 128 -5.77 9.47 11.14
C ASP A 128 -5.58 9.29 12.64
N ALA A 129 -6.67 8.91 13.31
CA ALA A 129 -6.70 8.68 14.77
C ALA A 129 -6.51 7.20 15.14
N CYS A 130 -6.21 6.33 14.17
CA CYS A 130 -5.94 4.93 14.45
C CYS A 130 -4.59 4.77 15.17
N ALA A 131 -4.62 4.33 16.42
CA ALA A 131 -3.43 4.25 17.27
C ALA A 131 -2.32 3.35 16.70
N GLY A 132 -2.68 2.35 15.88
CA GLY A 132 -1.72 1.46 15.23
C GLY A 132 -0.98 2.09 14.05
N THR A 133 -1.48 3.20 13.53
CA THR A 133 -0.99 3.86 12.31
C THR A 133 -0.83 5.38 12.51
N PRO A 134 -0.02 5.82 13.46
CA PRO A 134 0.17 7.26 13.67
C PRO A 134 0.88 7.89 12.48
N VAL A 135 0.54 9.14 12.12
CA VAL A 135 1.15 9.88 10.99
C VAL A 135 2.68 9.85 11.03
N ILE A 136 3.26 9.94 12.24
CA ILE A 136 4.71 9.88 12.44
C ILE A 136 5.35 8.57 11.93
N ALA A 137 4.59 7.49 11.77
CA ALA A 137 5.13 6.23 11.25
C ALA A 137 5.52 6.36 9.77
N SER A 138 4.70 7.06 8.96
CA SER A 138 5.04 7.37 7.58
C SER A 138 6.19 8.37 7.48
N SER A 139 6.16 9.45 8.27
CA SER A 139 7.22 10.46 8.29
C SER A 139 8.57 9.85 8.65
N ARG A 140 8.63 9.02 9.69
CA ARG A 140 9.86 8.37 10.15
C ARG A 140 10.52 7.55 9.03
N ILE A 141 9.73 6.79 8.28
CA ILE A 141 10.26 5.99 7.16
C ILE A 141 10.77 6.91 6.05
N ILE A 142 9.98 7.88 5.63
CA ILE A 142 10.31 8.73 4.49
C ILE A 142 11.49 9.67 4.81
N GLU A 143 11.47 10.32 5.96
CA GLU A 143 12.49 11.28 6.38
C GLU A 143 13.80 10.60 6.80
N GLY A 144 13.72 9.35 7.30
CA GLY A 144 14.89 8.53 7.67
C GLY A 144 15.67 8.00 6.46
N ARG A 145 15.11 8.02 5.26
CA ARG A 145 15.79 7.50 4.07
C ARG A 145 16.94 8.42 3.62
N PRO A 146 18.03 7.85 3.09
CA PRO A 146 19.07 8.63 2.45
C PRO A 146 18.51 9.53 1.34
N LYS A 147 18.88 10.82 1.34
CA LYS A 147 18.37 11.83 0.38
C LYS A 147 18.66 11.53 -1.09
N LYS A 148 19.58 10.63 -1.38
CA LYS A 148 19.87 10.15 -2.74
C LYS A 148 18.80 9.23 -3.31
N TYR A 149 17.93 8.66 -2.46
CA TYR A 149 16.85 7.79 -2.89
C TYR A 149 15.53 8.56 -3.02
N ILE A 150 14.75 8.23 -4.03
CA ILE A 150 13.48 8.88 -4.29
C ILE A 150 12.50 8.52 -3.17
N SER A 151 12.06 9.53 -2.43
CA SER A 151 11.10 9.38 -1.34
C SER A 151 10.22 10.62 -1.26
N LYS A 152 8.93 10.42 -1.03
CA LYS A 152 7.96 11.50 -0.85
C LYS A 152 6.98 11.12 0.26
N LEU A 153 6.64 12.08 1.11
CA LEU A 153 5.48 12.00 2.00
C LEU A 153 4.38 12.88 1.44
N GLU A 154 3.19 12.33 1.35
CA GLU A 154 1.97 13.05 0.98
C GLU A 154 0.97 12.98 2.11
N ILE A 155 0.51 14.13 2.56
CA ILE A 155 -0.50 14.25 3.61
C ILE A 155 -1.82 14.63 2.95
N ILE A 156 -2.82 13.80 3.17
CA ILE A 156 -4.18 14.01 2.66
C ILE A 156 -4.99 14.72 3.73
N ASP A 157 -5.75 15.70 3.30
CA ASP A 157 -6.70 16.47 4.11
C ASP A 157 -8.11 16.37 3.53
N GLY A 158 -9.11 16.67 4.34
CA GLY A 158 -10.53 16.64 3.95
C GLY A 158 -11.24 15.33 4.24
N GLY A 159 -12.35 15.08 3.54
CA GLY A 159 -13.19 13.92 3.78
C GLY A 159 -13.90 13.92 5.13
N ILE A 160 -14.38 12.76 5.54
CA ILE A 160 -15.10 12.56 6.81
C ILE A 160 -14.68 11.26 7.49
N SER A 161 -14.89 11.17 8.80
CA SER A 161 -14.65 9.96 9.58
C SER A 161 -15.97 9.43 10.12
N GLU A 162 -16.30 8.19 9.78
CA GLU A 162 -17.47 7.47 10.27
C GLU A 162 -17.07 6.12 10.85
N GLY A 163 -17.75 5.71 11.93
CA GLY A 163 -17.48 4.44 12.60
C GLY A 163 -16.21 4.44 13.45
N GLY A 164 -15.58 3.28 13.59
CA GLY A 164 -14.33 3.14 14.35
C GLY A 164 -13.14 3.78 13.65
N VAL A 165 -12.28 4.44 14.41
CA VAL A 165 -11.15 5.24 13.87
C VAL A 165 -10.16 4.47 12.99
N CYS A 166 -10.10 3.14 13.09
CA CYS A 166 -9.26 2.27 12.26
C CYS A 166 -10.05 1.58 11.12
N GLU A 167 -11.30 1.97 10.91
CA GLU A 167 -12.15 1.37 9.88
C GLU A 167 -12.07 2.10 8.53
N SER A 168 -12.62 1.45 7.52
CA SER A 168 -12.51 1.90 6.13
C SER A 168 -13.25 3.21 5.82
N PHE A 169 -14.23 3.60 6.65
CA PHE A 169 -14.97 4.87 6.51
C PHE A 169 -14.49 5.94 7.48
N ALA A 170 -13.39 5.70 8.21
CA ALA A 170 -12.68 6.73 8.97
C ALA A 170 -11.65 7.47 8.09
N TYR A 171 -11.02 8.50 8.65
CA TYR A 171 -9.86 9.13 8.03
C TYR A 171 -8.73 8.14 7.73
N HIS A 172 -8.56 7.11 8.58
CA HIS A 172 -7.64 6.00 8.33
C HIS A 172 -7.88 5.33 6.96
N GLY A 173 -9.14 5.19 6.55
CA GLY A 173 -9.54 4.62 5.26
C GLY A 173 -9.65 5.63 4.13
N PHE A 174 -9.23 6.89 4.32
CA PHE A 174 -9.32 7.96 3.30
C PHE A 174 -10.76 8.20 2.80
N ASN A 175 -11.75 8.12 3.70
CA ASN A 175 -13.15 8.25 3.35
C ASN A 175 -13.47 9.62 2.76
N GLN A 176 -14.02 9.64 1.55
CA GLN A 176 -14.32 10.81 0.72
C GLN A 176 -13.09 11.62 0.27
N THR A 177 -11.88 11.03 0.36
CA THR A 177 -10.65 11.58 -0.21
C THR A 177 -9.95 10.57 -1.13
N GLU A 178 -10.69 9.54 -1.60
CA GLU A 178 -10.15 8.53 -2.51
C GLU A 178 -9.60 9.14 -3.82
N PRO A 179 -10.23 10.16 -4.44
CA PRO A 179 -9.68 10.76 -5.65
C PRO A 179 -8.32 11.41 -5.43
N GLU A 180 -8.14 12.18 -4.34
CA GLU A 180 -6.89 12.83 -3.97
C GLU A 180 -5.80 11.79 -3.63
N PHE A 181 -6.17 10.79 -2.84
CA PHE A 181 -5.34 9.69 -2.44
C PHE A 181 -4.80 8.91 -3.66
N ILE A 182 -5.66 8.53 -4.60
CA ILE A 182 -5.27 7.81 -5.82
C ILE A 182 -4.49 8.72 -6.77
N LYS A 183 -4.87 9.98 -6.91
CA LYS A 183 -4.14 10.96 -7.72
C LYS A 183 -2.70 11.10 -7.26
N GLY A 184 -2.47 11.28 -5.96
CA GLY A 184 -1.12 11.39 -5.40
C GLY A 184 -0.27 10.16 -5.70
N ALA A 185 -0.83 8.97 -5.47
CA ALA A 185 -0.17 7.70 -5.77
C ALA A 185 0.14 7.55 -7.26
N ALA A 186 -0.83 7.80 -8.14
CA ALA A 186 -0.68 7.69 -9.59
C ALA A 186 0.36 8.67 -10.15
N GLN A 187 0.33 9.92 -9.71
CA GLN A 187 1.31 10.91 -10.12
C GLN A 187 2.73 10.53 -9.68
N PHE A 188 2.89 10.00 -8.47
CA PHE A 188 4.20 9.53 -8.03
C PHE A 188 4.72 8.38 -8.91
N ILE A 189 3.90 7.37 -9.20
CA ILE A 189 4.23 6.25 -10.08
C ILE A 189 4.65 6.75 -11.47
N LEU A 190 3.84 7.61 -12.08
CA LEU A 190 4.04 8.06 -13.46
C LEU A 190 5.26 8.97 -13.62
N ASN A 191 5.67 9.67 -12.57
CA ASN A 191 6.85 10.54 -12.57
C ASN A 191 8.18 9.76 -12.42
N GLN A 192 8.13 8.44 -12.23
CA GLN A 192 9.32 7.56 -12.14
C GLN A 192 9.69 6.91 -13.49
N LYS A 193 9.13 7.39 -14.58
CA LYS A 193 9.41 6.89 -15.96
C LYS A 193 10.69 7.48 -16.52
#